data_af459e6730345a4a8b956d9e226a2b6f
#
_entry.id   af459e6730345a4a8b956d9e226a2b6f
#
_cell.length_a   1.000
_cell.length_b   1.000
_cell.length_c   1.000
_cell.angle_alpha   90.00
_cell.angle_beta   90.00
_cell.angle_gamma   90.00
#
_symmetry.space_group_name_H-M   'P 1'
#
loop_
_entity.id
_entity.type
_entity.pdbx_description
1 polymer ?
#
loop_
_entity_poly.entity_id
_entity_poly.type
_entity_poly.pdbx_seq_one_letter_code
_entity_poly.pdbx_strand_id
1 'polypeptide(L)'
;MADSSFDIVSKLDRQEVDNALSQAAREIATRFDFKGTGATIEWKGEKAIEITASADERASAVLSVFQDKLIKRNQSLKILDASEPRQSGQVSKIDIALKEGITSEDAKKISKLIRDEGPKGVKAQVQGEELRVSSKKRDDLQAVQQLVKAQDYDFAVQFTNYR
;
A
#
# COMPACT_ATOMS: atom_id res chain seq x y z
N MET A 1 33.35 13.00 9.37
CA MET A 1 32.80 11.73 8.87
C MET A 1 31.44 11.97 8.21
N ALA A 2 31.18 11.25 7.13
CA ALA A 2 29.89 11.32 6.46
C ALA A 2 28.81 10.72 7.35
N ASP A 3 27.64 11.31 7.32
CA ASP A 3 26.48 10.77 8.03
C ASP A 3 26.00 9.50 7.33
N SER A 4 25.48 8.56 8.12
CA SER A 4 24.72 7.44 7.59
C SER A 4 23.29 7.91 7.29
N SER A 5 22.64 7.27 6.32
CA SER A 5 21.29 7.64 5.93
C SER A 5 20.50 6.46 5.37
N PHE A 6 19.19 6.62 5.32
CA PHE A 6 18.28 5.75 4.56
C PHE A 6 17.13 6.60 4.06
N ASP A 7 16.39 6.06 3.10
CA ASP A 7 15.22 6.73 2.58
C ASP A 7 13.94 6.01 3.02
N ILE A 8 12.93 6.77 3.41
CA ILE A 8 11.58 6.28 3.65
C ILE A 8 10.80 6.51 2.36
N VAL A 9 10.25 5.46 1.81
CA VAL A 9 9.54 5.49 0.53
C VAL A 9 8.20 4.79 0.66
N SER A 10 7.30 5.06 -0.27
CA SER A 10 6.04 4.33 -0.42
C SER A 10 5.92 3.91 -1.88
N LYS A 11 6.60 2.82 -2.22
CA LYS A 11 6.66 2.33 -3.60
C LYS A 11 5.60 1.28 -3.85
N LEU A 12 5.03 1.33 -5.04
CA LEU A 12 4.08 0.36 -5.54
C LEU A 12 4.82 -0.63 -6.43
N ASP A 13 4.74 -1.92 -6.08
CA ASP A 13 5.25 -2.98 -6.95
C ASP A 13 4.11 -3.48 -7.82
N ARG A 14 3.93 -2.83 -8.97
CA ARG A 14 2.82 -3.12 -9.87
C ARG A 14 2.84 -4.55 -10.38
N GLN A 15 4.03 -5.14 -10.58
CA GLN A 15 4.14 -6.53 -11.03
C GLN A 15 3.58 -7.50 -9.97
N GLU A 16 3.87 -7.27 -8.70
CA GLU A 16 3.33 -8.09 -7.62
C GLU A 16 1.83 -7.89 -7.46
N VAL A 17 1.34 -6.67 -7.66
CA VAL A 17 -0.10 -6.40 -7.65
C VAL A 17 -0.78 -7.14 -8.82
N ASP A 18 -0.17 -7.12 -10.01
CA ASP A 18 -0.68 -7.83 -11.18
C ASP A 18 -0.71 -9.34 -10.94
N ASN A 19 0.34 -9.89 -10.33
CA ASN A 19 0.38 -11.31 -9.96
C ASN A 19 -0.75 -11.67 -8.99
N ALA A 20 -0.97 -10.84 -7.98
CA ALA A 20 -2.05 -11.03 -7.01
C ALA A 20 -3.43 -10.95 -7.69
N LEU A 21 -3.61 -9.99 -8.59
CA LEU A 21 -4.85 -9.83 -9.34
C LEU A 21 -5.12 -11.05 -10.22
N SER A 22 -4.11 -11.54 -10.92
CA SER A 22 -4.24 -12.73 -11.77
C SER A 22 -4.62 -13.97 -10.97
N GLN A 23 -4.01 -14.15 -9.79
CA GLN A 23 -4.36 -15.25 -8.88
C GLN A 23 -5.78 -15.13 -8.36
N ALA A 24 -6.19 -13.92 -8.00
CA ALA A 24 -7.56 -13.66 -7.54
C ALA A 24 -8.56 -13.95 -8.65
N ALA A 25 -8.28 -13.51 -9.87
CA ALA A 25 -9.16 -13.76 -11.02
C ALA A 25 -9.33 -15.26 -11.29
N ARG A 26 -8.26 -16.05 -11.18
CA ARG A 26 -8.32 -17.51 -11.35
C ARG A 26 -9.16 -18.16 -10.26
N GLU A 27 -8.97 -17.76 -9.01
CA GLU A 27 -9.73 -18.32 -7.89
C GLU A 27 -11.23 -18.02 -8.04
N ILE A 28 -11.57 -16.78 -8.40
CA ILE A 28 -12.96 -16.37 -8.63
C ILE A 28 -13.59 -17.19 -9.75
N ALA A 29 -12.87 -17.44 -10.84
CA ALA A 29 -13.37 -18.18 -11.99
C ALA A 29 -13.67 -19.65 -11.67
N THR A 30 -12.96 -20.22 -10.68
CA THR A 30 -13.07 -21.66 -10.35
C THR A 30 -13.79 -21.93 -9.03
N ARG A 31 -13.88 -20.95 -8.15
CA ARG A 31 -14.48 -21.13 -6.83
C ARG A 31 -16.00 -21.26 -6.94
N PHE A 32 -16.54 -22.26 -6.28
CA PHE A 32 -17.96 -22.62 -6.38
C PHE A 32 -18.91 -21.46 -6.07
N ASP A 33 -18.60 -20.66 -5.04
CA ASP A 33 -19.46 -19.55 -4.62
C ASP A 33 -19.45 -18.36 -5.59
N PHE A 34 -18.49 -18.31 -6.53
CA PHE A 34 -18.42 -17.27 -7.55
C PHE A 34 -18.79 -17.76 -8.95
N LYS A 35 -18.78 -19.08 -9.16
CA LYS A 35 -19.01 -19.66 -10.47
C LYS A 35 -20.40 -19.31 -10.97
N GLY A 36 -20.49 -18.79 -12.21
CA GLY A 36 -21.75 -18.40 -12.81
C GLY A 36 -22.33 -17.08 -12.32
N THR A 37 -21.62 -16.33 -11.46
CA THR A 37 -22.11 -15.06 -10.92
C THR A 37 -21.68 -13.84 -11.74
N GLY A 38 -20.79 -14.02 -12.73
CA GLY A 38 -20.23 -12.90 -13.49
C GLY A 38 -19.23 -12.06 -12.72
N ALA A 39 -18.72 -12.55 -11.59
CA ALA A 39 -17.74 -11.83 -10.79
C ALA A 39 -16.42 -11.70 -11.56
N THR A 40 -15.86 -10.49 -11.58
CA THR A 40 -14.59 -10.20 -12.26
C THR A 40 -13.77 -9.22 -11.44
N ILE A 41 -12.46 -9.25 -11.67
CA ILE A 41 -11.53 -8.25 -11.17
C ILE A 41 -10.56 -7.94 -12.31
N GLU A 42 -10.39 -6.66 -12.64
CA GLU A 42 -9.56 -6.27 -13.79
C GLU A 42 -8.96 -4.88 -13.62
N TRP A 43 -7.85 -4.63 -14.33
CA TRP A 43 -7.25 -3.31 -14.40
C TRP A 43 -8.16 -2.35 -15.18
N LYS A 44 -8.25 -1.10 -14.69
CA LYS A 44 -8.94 0.01 -15.36
C LYS A 44 -8.03 1.17 -15.70
N GLY A 45 -6.74 1.03 -15.47
CA GLY A 45 -5.72 2.03 -15.72
C GLY A 45 -4.44 1.57 -15.08
N GLU A 46 -3.41 2.40 -15.10
CA GLU A 46 -2.11 2.03 -14.54
C GLU A 46 -2.15 1.83 -13.03
N LYS A 47 -3.03 2.58 -12.34
CA LYS A 47 -3.16 2.55 -10.89
C LYS A 47 -4.61 2.40 -10.45
N ALA A 48 -5.43 1.76 -11.26
CA ALA A 48 -6.84 1.56 -10.95
C ALA A 48 -7.29 0.15 -11.30
N ILE A 49 -8.09 -0.43 -10.42
CA ILE A 49 -8.65 -1.78 -10.56
C ILE A 49 -10.15 -1.69 -10.34
N GLU A 50 -10.93 -2.49 -11.05
CA GLU A 50 -12.37 -2.56 -10.88
C GLU A 50 -12.79 -3.98 -10.60
N ILE A 51 -13.64 -4.13 -9.57
CA ILE A 51 -14.32 -5.39 -9.25
C ILE A 51 -15.77 -5.24 -9.69
N THR A 52 -16.29 -6.28 -10.35
CA THR A 52 -17.70 -6.36 -10.74
C THR A 52 -18.28 -7.67 -10.22
N ALA A 53 -19.47 -7.61 -9.65
CA ALA A 53 -20.17 -8.79 -9.14
C ALA A 53 -21.69 -8.58 -9.20
N SER A 54 -22.44 -9.65 -8.93
CA SER A 54 -23.92 -9.60 -8.99
C SER A 54 -24.55 -8.93 -7.79
N ALA A 55 -23.83 -8.77 -6.67
CA ALA A 55 -24.32 -8.18 -5.44
C ALA A 55 -23.17 -7.59 -4.65
N ASP A 56 -23.48 -6.68 -3.72
CA ASP A 56 -22.47 -6.00 -2.88
C ASP A 56 -21.62 -7.01 -2.09
N GLU A 57 -22.26 -8.03 -1.50
CA GLU A 57 -21.55 -9.04 -0.71
C GLU A 57 -20.56 -9.83 -1.56
N ARG A 58 -20.92 -10.11 -2.82
CA ARG A 58 -20.03 -10.83 -3.74
C ARG A 58 -18.87 -9.94 -4.19
N ALA A 59 -19.13 -8.66 -4.43
CA ALA A 59 -18.07 -7.70 -4.75
C ALA A 59 -17.08 -7.60 -3.59
N SER A 60 -17.57 -7.50 -2.36
CA SER A 60 -16.73 -7.46 -1.16
C SER A 60 -15.95 -8.76 -0.98
N ALA A 61 -16.54 -9.90 -1.32
CA ALA A 61 -15.85 -11.20 -1.26
C ALA A 61 -14.71 -11.27 -2.29
N VAL A 62 -14.89 -10.71 -3.49
CA VAL A 62 -13.82 -10.61 -4.49
C VAL A 62 -12.67 -9.76 -3.96
N LEU A 63 -12.99 -8.63 -3.32
CA LEU A 63 -11.97 -7.78 -2.72
C LEU A 63 -11.17 -8.55 -1.66
N SER A 64 -11.85 -9.34 -0.83
CA SER A 64 -11.18 -10.15 0.19
C SER A 64 -10.21 -11.16 -0.42
N VAL A 65 -10.60 -11.81 -1.51
CA VAL A 65 -9.73 -12.74 -2.24
C VAL A 65 -8.48 -12.01 -2.74
N PHE A 66 -8.65 -10.85 -3.34
CA PHE A 66 -7.54 -10.04 -3.83
C PHE A 66 -6.61 -9.61 -2.70
N GLN A 67 -7.16 -9.15 -1.58
CA GLN A 67 -6.38 -8.76 -0.40
C GLN A 67 -5.56 -9.92 0.13
N ASP A 68 -6.13 -11.13 0.20
CA ASP A 68 -5.39 -12.33 0.62
C ASP A 68 -4.21 -12.63 -0.31
N LYS A 69 -4.39 -12.48 -1.62
CA LYS A 69 -3.31 -12.70 -2.58
C LYS A 69 -2.20 -11.67 -2.43
N LEU A 70 -2.56 -10.41 -2.16
CA LEU A 70 -1.57 -9.36 -1.89
C LEU A 70 -0.75 -9.68 -0.63
N ILE A 71 -1.41 -10.08 0.45
CA ILE A 71 -0.74 -10.44 1.70
C ILE A 71 0.24 -11.59 1.48
N LYS A 72 -0.17 -12.62 0.76
CA LYS A 72 0.68 -13.79 0.46
C LYS A 72 1.90 -13.41 -0.40
N ARG A 73 1.83 -12.31 -1.12
CA ARG A 73 2.95 -11.80 -1.91
C ARG A 73 3.70 -10.67 -1.20
N ASN A 74 3.51 -10.54 0.11
CA ASN A 74 4.17 -9.56 0.97
C ASN A 74 3.89 -8.10 0.58
N GLN A 75 2.70 -7.86 0.03
CA GLN A 75 2.26 -6.50 -0.30
C GLN A 75 1.37 -5.97 0.82
N SER A 76 1.58 -4.71 1.20
CA SER A 76 0.75 -4.04 2.21
C SER A 76 -0.62 -3.71 1.63
N LEU A 77 -1.68 -3.95 2.41
CA LEU A 77 -3.03 -3.52 2.03
C LEU A 77 -3.18 -2.00 2.04
N LYS A 78 -2.23 -1.28 2.61
CA LYS A 78 -2.24 0.20 2.64
C LYS A 78 -1.98 0.82 1.27
N ILE A 79 -1.59 0.03 0.27
CA ILE A 79 -1.50 0.50 -1.12
C ILE A 79 -2.87 0.65 -1.77
N LEU A 80 -3.93 0.09 -1.17
CA LEU A 80 -5.28 0.10 -1.73
C LEU A 80 -6.13 1.22 -1.15
N ASP A 81 -6.83 1.93 -2.01
CA ASP A 81 -7.92 2.83 -1.64
C ASP A 81 -9.17 2.32 -2.36
N ALA A 82 -9.91 1.45 -1.69
CA ALA A 82 -11.08 0.80 -2.24
C ALA A 82 -12.36 1.57 -1.88
N SER A 83 -13.22 1.80 -2.86
CA SER A 83 -14.52 2.41 -2.63
C SER A 83 -15.48 1.42 -1.98
N GLU A 84 -16.57 1.94 -1.42
CA GLU A 84 -17.70 1.09 -1.06
C GLU A 84 -18.33 0.53 -2.34
N PRO A 85 -19.01 -0.64 -2.26
CA PRO A 85 -19.74 -1.15 -3.41
C PRO A 85 -20.79 -0.17 -3.89
N ARG A 86 -20.89 0.01 -5.21
CA ARG A 86 -21.89 0.87 -5.84
C ARG A 86 -22.68 0.08 -6.86
N GLN A 87 -23.94 0.40 -7.00
CA GLN A 87 -24.78 -0.20 -8.02
C GLN A 87 -24.49 0.43 -9.39
N SER A 88 -24.36 -0.40 -10.41
CA SER A 88 -24.15 0.02 -11.79
C SER A 88 -25.01 -0.87 -12.69
N GLY A 89 -26.24 -0.43 -12.96
CA GLY A 89 -27.21 -1.27 -13.63
C GLY A 89 -27.62 -2.43 -12.75
N GLN A 90 -27.41 -3.65 -13.22
CA GLN A 90 -27.76 -4.87 -12.48
C GLN A 90 -26.57 -5.49 -11.74
N VAL A 91 -25.45 -4.80 -11.70
CA VAL A 91 -24.25 -5.30 -11.04
C VAL A 91 -23.79 -4.35 -9.96
N SER A 92 -22.95 -4.86 -9.06
CA SER A 92 -22.27 -4.07 -8.04
C SER A 92 -20.81 -3.95 -8.41
N LYS A 93 -20.24 -2.78 -8.19
CA LYS A 93 -18.82 -2.50 -8.52
C LYS A 93 -18.08 -1.89 -7.35
N ILE A 94 -16.81 -2.25 -7.24
CA ILE A 94 -15.87 -1.62 -6.31
C ILE A 94 -14.74 -1.05 -7.15
N ASP A 95 -14.43 0.24 -6.94
CA ASP A 95 -13.30 0.89 -7.58
C ASP A 95 -12.14 0.93 -6.59
N ILE A 96 -10.96 0.49 -7.04
CA ILE A 96 -9.76 0.47 -6.22
C ILE A 96 -8.73 1.38 -6.87
N ALA A 97 -8.28 2.40 -6.14
CA ALA A 97 -7.14 3.21 -6.54
C ALA A 97 -5.88 2.67 -5.85
N LEU A 98 -4.76 2.61 -6.55
CA LEU A 98 -3.49 2.20 -5.98
C LEU A 98 -2.69 3.44 -5.59
N LYS A 99 -2.18 3.44 -4.35
CA LYS A 99 -1.43 4.57 -3.79
C LYS A 99 0.06 4.34 -3.92
N GLU A 100 0.78 5.38 -4.32
CA GLU A 100 2.23 5.36 -4.46
C GLU A 100 2.80 6.72 -4.09
N GLY A 101 3.98 6.72 -3.47
CA GLY A 101 4.67 7.94 -3.06
C GLY A 101 4.19 8.46 -1.70
N ILE A 102 5.06 9.23 -1.06
CA ILE A 102 4.74 9.89 0.22
C ILE A 102 4.33 11.33 -0.12
N THR A 103 3.11 11.69 0.24
CA THR A 103 2.60 13.06 0.03
C THR A 103 3.31 14.04 0.96
N SER A 104 3.21 15.34 0.64
CA SER A 104 3.77 16.39 1.52
C SER A 104 3.18 16.31 2.93
N GLU A 105 1.89 16.02 3.05
CA GLU A 105 1.23 15.89 4.36
C GLU A 105 1.76 14.70 5.13
N ASP A 106 1.92 13.56 4.46
CA ASP A 106 2.44 12.34 5.09
C ASP A 106 3.90 12.53 5.49
N ALA A 107 4.70 13.19 4.66
CA ALA A 107 6.09 13.51 4.97
C ALA A 107 6.18 14.40 6.23
N LYS A 108 5.27 15.35 6.38
CA LYS A 108 5.21 16.20 7.58
C LYS A 108 4.90 15.38 8.82
N LYS A 109 3.99 14.43 8.73
CA LYS A 109 3.65 13.54 9.85
C LYS A 109 4.86 12.75 10.32
N ILE A 110 5.60 12.16 9.36
CA ILE A 110 6.79 11.38 9.68
C ILE A 110 7.89 12.28 10.26
N SER A 111 8.12 13.44 9.66
CA SER A 111 9.14 14.39 10.13
C SER A 111 8.84 14.84 11.54
N LYS A 112 7.58 15.13 11.84
CA LYS A 112 7.16 15.55 13.19
C LYS A 112 7.38 14.42 14.19
N LEU A 113 7.05 13.19 13.85
CA LEU A 113 7.27 12.03 14.71
C LEU A 113 8.75 11.89 15.05
N ILE A 114 9.62 11.98 14.05
CA ILE A 114 11.07 11.86 14.24
C ILE A 114 11.59 12.98 15.16
N ARG A 115 11.13 14.21 14.93
CA ARG A 115 11.54 15.37 15.73
C ARG A 115 11.09 15.26 17.17
N ASP A 116 9.84 14.85 17.38
CA ASP A 116 9.22 14.87 18.72
C ASP A 116 9.58 13.64 19.55
N GLU A 117 9.72 12.48 18.93
CA GLU A 117 9.89 11.20 19.62
C GLU A 117 11.15 10.46 19.26
N GLY A 118 11.87 10.89 18.22
CA GLY A 118 13.11 10.25 17.78
C GLY A 118 14.32 10.74 18.53
N PRO A 119 15.48 10.08 18.28
CA PRO A 119 16.75 10.50 18.88
C PRO A 119 17.14 11.91 18.43
N LYS A 120 17.84 12.63 19.30
CA LYS A 120 18.40 13.94 18.94
C LYS A 120 19.53 13.76 17.93
N GLY A 121 19.66 14.72 17.01
CA GLY A 121 20.70 14.68 16.01
C GLY A 121 20.31 13.96 14.72
N VAL A 122 19.10 13.40 14.67
CA VAL A 122 18.53 12.84 13.45
C VAL A 122 17.92 13.95 12.61
N LYS A 123 18.22 13.94 11.31
CA LYS A 123 17.67 14.89 10.35
C LYS A 123 16.76 14.15 9.40
N ALA A 124 15.59 14.74 9.10
CA ALA A 124 14.66 14.25 8.10
C ALA A 124 14.47 15.32 7.04
N GLN A 125 14.69 14.95 5.78
CA GLN A 125 14.63 15.87 4.67
C GLN A 125 13.72 15.31 3.58
N VAL A 126 12.72 16.08 3.17
CA VAL A 126 11.81 15.70 2.08
C VAL A 126 12.54 15.81 0.74
N GLN A 127 12.48 14.75 -0.06
CA GLN A 127 13.06 14.71 -1.40
C GLN A 127 12.03 14.14 -2.36
N GLY A 128 11.24 15.01 -3.01
CA GLY A 128 10.16 14.59 -3.89
C GLY A 128 9.10 13.83 -3.11
N GLU A 129 8.87 12.58 -3.46
CA GLU A 129 7.90 11.71 -2.80
C GLU A 129 8.55 10.77 -1.80
N GLU A 130 9.76 11.09 -1.36
CA GLU A 130 10.53 10.30 -0.41
C GLU A 130 11.00 11.17 0.74
N LEU A 131 11.45 10.53 1.82
CA LEU A 131 11.99 11.22 2.98
C LEU A 131 13.35 10.63 3.31
N ARG A 132 14.41 11.45 3.25
CA ARG A 132 15.76 11.02 3.64
C ARG A 132 15.99 11.27 5.11
N VAL A 133 16.41 10.24 5.83
CA VAL A 133 16.72 10.31 7.25
C VAL A 133 18.22 10.07 7.42
N SER A 134 18.90 10.98 8.10
CA SER A 134 20.33 10.90 8.32
C SER A 134 20.71 11.15 9.77
N SER A 135 21.81 10.53 10.19
CA SER A 135 22.40 10.73 11.51
C SER A 135 23.85 10.32 11.49
N LYS A 136 24.63 10.86 12.42
CA LYS A 136 26.03 10.43 12.63
C LYS A 136 26.10 9.04 13.25
N LYS A 137 25.03 8.57 13.90
CA LYS A 137 24.96 7.29 14.59
C LYS A 137 23.97 6.36 13.90
N ARG A 138 24.43 5.17 13.49
CA ARG A 138 23.59 4.15 12.86
C ARG A 138 22.49 3.67 13.81
N ASP A 139 22.79 3.57 15.09
CA ASP A 139 21.81 3.14 16.11
C ASP A 139 20.60 4.08 16.14
N ASP A 140 20.81 5.37 15.93
CA ASP A 140 19.75 6.36 15.86
C ASP A 140 18.83 6.10 14.66
N LEU A 141 19.40 5.68 13.52
CA LEU A 141 18.63 5.34 12.32
C LEU A 141 17.77 4.11 12.55
N GLN A 142 18.30 3.09 13.25
CA GLN A 142 17.52 1.91 13.59
C GLN A 142 16.38 2.26 14.54
N ALA A 143 16.61 3.15 15.51
CA ALA A 143 15.57 3.62 16.42
C ALA A 143 14.45 4.33 15.66
N VAL A 144 14.81 5.16 14.67
CA VAL A 144 13.82 5.84 13.83
C VAL A 144 12.99 4.83 13.03
N GLN A 145 13.62 3.79 12.47
CA GLN A 145 12.89 2.76 11.73
C GLN A 145 11.88 2.05 12.62
N GLN A 146 12.26 1.69 13.85
CA GLN A 146 11.34 1.05 14.79
C GLN A 146 10.18 1.98 15.15
N LEU A 147 10.48 3.26 15.37
CA LEU A 147 9.49 4.27 15.69
C LEU A 147 8.45 4.43 14.57
N VAL A 148 8.92 4.50 13.32
CA VAL A 148 8.04 4.64 12.14
C VAL A 148 7.22 3.38 11.93
N LYS A 149 7.83 2.19 12.07
CA LYS A 149 7.12 0.90 11.94
C LYS A 149 6.01 0.74 12.98
N ALA A 150 6.17 1.30 14.16
CA ALA A 150 5.19 1.20 15.24
C ALA A 150 3.94 2.06 14.97
N GLN A 151 3.99 2.99 14.01
CA GLN A 151 2.85 3.82 13.66
C GLN A 151 1.95 3.10 12.66
N ASP A 152 0.66 3.32 12.78
CA ASP A 152 -0.34 2.77 11.85
C ASP A 152 -0.77 3.87 10.87
N TYR A 153 0.13 4.18 9.93
CA TYR A 153 -0.19 5.13 8.86
C TYR A 153 -1.13 4.50 7.84
N ASP A 154 -1.89 5.33 7.13
CA ASP A 154 -2.81 4.90 6.08
C ASP A 154 -2.13 4.75 4.71
N PHE A 155 -0.81 4.71 4.70
CA PHE A 155 0.02 4.50 3.51
C PHE A 155 1.13 3.51 3.82
N ALA A 156 1.64 2.83 2.79
CA ALA A 156 2.73 1.86 2.93
C ALA A 156 4.05 2.59 3.16
N VAL A 157 4.92 2.01 3.97
CA VAL A 157 6.25 2.56 4.27
C VAL A 157 7.30 1.47 4.06
N GLN A 158 8.34 1.79 3.29
CA GLN A 158 9.51 0.92 3.12
C GLN A 158 10.77 1.74 3.37
N PHE A 159 11.82 1.05 3.78
CA PHE A 159 13.14 1.66 4.02
C PHE A 159 14.13 1.14 3.00
N THR A 160 14.88 2.03 2.37
CA THR A 160 15.77 1.67 1.28
C THR A 160 16.95 2.66 1.19
N ASN A 161 17.85 2.42 0.24
CA ASN A 161 18.98 3.30 -0.05
C ASN A 161 19.86 3.57 1.19
N TYR A 162 20.19 2.52 1.91
CA TYR A 162 21.09 2.62 3.07
C TYR A 162 22.49 3.08 2.63
N ARG A 163 23.01 4.11 3.32
CA ARG A 163 24.33 4.67 3.03
C ARG A 163 25.16 4.84 4.28
#